data_a160b49cd25e180229d7180b181cd8e1
#
_entry.id   a160b49cd25e180229d7180b181cd8e1
#
_cell.length_a   1.000
_cell.length_b   1.000
_cell.length_c   1.000
_cell.angle_alpha   90.00
_cell.angle_beta   90.00
_cell.angle_gamma   90.00
#
_symmetry.space_group_name_H-M   'P 1'
#
loop_
_entity.id
_entity.type
_entity.pdbx_description
1 polymer ?
#
loop_
_entity_poly.entity_id
_entity_poly.type
_entity_poly.pdbx_seq_one_letter_code
_entity_poly.pdbx_strand_id
1 'polypeptide(L)' 'VFFDGDEIQLKLQKAIAKLPDKQQLVFKMKYFEELKYEEMSEILTTSVGALKASYHIAVKKIEEFLHTN' A
#
# COMPACT_ATOMS: atom_id res chain seq x y z
N VAL A 1 -20.51 20.68 -1.91
CA VAL A 1 -20.44 19.21 -1.95
C VAL A 1 -19.69 18.71 -0.75
N PHE A 2 -20.27 17.80 -0.18
CA PHE A 2 -19.72 17.23 1.00
C PHE A 2 -18.87 16.01 0.67
N PHE A 3 -17.68 16.03 1.16
CA PHE A 3 -16.71 14.99 0.87
C PHE A 3 -16.81 13.89 1.91
N ASP A 4 -17.16 12.70 1.46
CA ASP A 4 -17.33 11.59 2.39
C ASP A 4 -16.02 10.83 2.58
N GLY A 5 -15.33 11.12 3.68
CA GLY A 5 -14.08 10.47 3.99
C GLY A 5 -14.21 8.98 4.22
N ASP A 6 -15.36 8.55 4.72
CA ASP A 6 -15.58 7.12 4.96
C ASP A 6 -15.66 6.34 3.65
N GLU A 7 -16.27 6.94 2.63
CA GLU A 7 -16.38 6.30 1.33
C GLU A 7 -15.02 6.10 0.70
N ILE A 8 -14.16 7.10 0.81
CA ILE A 8 -12.81 7.02 0.26
C ILE A 8 -11.99 5.99 1.01
N GLN A 9 -12.11 5.96 2.33
CA GLN A 9 -11.45 4.96 3.15
C GLN A 9 -11.87 3.55 2.75
N LEU A 10 -13.16 3.37 2.52
CA LEU A 10 -13.67 2.06 2.13
C LEU A 10 -13.11 1.62 0.78
N LYS A 11 -13.05 2.53 -0.17
CA LYS A 11 -12.48 2.23 -1.49
C LYS A 11 -11.00 1.87 -1.37
N LEU A 12 -10.26 2.61 -0.56
CA LEU A 12 -8.85 2.33 -0.36
C LEU A 12 -8.66 0.95 0.27
N GLN A 13 -9.47 0.63 1.27
CA GLN A 13 -9.38 -0.69 1.91
C GLN A 13 -9.67 -1.81 0.92
N LYS A 14 -10.65 -1.62 0.05
CA LYS A 14 -10.95 -2.62 -0.96
C LYS A 14 -9.80 -2.79 -1.94
N ALA A 15 -9.17 -1.69 -2.33
CA ALA A 15 -8.03 -1.73 -3.23
C ALA A 15 -6.86 -2.49 -2.59
N ILE A 16 -6.60 -2.20 -1.33
CA ILE A 16 -5.52 -2.87 -0.60
C ILE A 16 -5.79 -4.36 -0.50
N ALA A 17 -7.04 -4.72 -0.24
CA ALA A 17 -7.41 -6.14 -0.09
C ALA A 17 -7.19 -6.93 -1.37
N LYS A 18 -7.11 -6.27 -2.52
CA LYS A 18 -6.86 -6.96 -3.78
C LYS A 18 -5.38 -7.21 -4.06
N LEU A 19 -4.50 -6.63 -3.26
CA LEU A 19 -3.07 -6.84 -3.45
C LEU A 19 -2.65 -8.21 -2.95
N PRO A 20 -1.61 -8.83 -3.56
CA PRO A 20 -1.02 -10.03 -2.99
C PRO A 20 -0.54 -9.74 -1.56
N ASP A 21 -0.52 -10.78 -0.74
CA ASP A 21 -0.26 -10.63 0.70
C ASP A 21 1.01 -9.82 0.98
N LYS A 22 2.09 -10.10 0.28
CA LYS A 22 3.35 -9.43 0.54
C LYS A 22 3.28 -7.93 0.17
N GLN A 23 2.65 -7.62 -0.96
CA GLN A 23 2.48 -6.23 -1.35
C GLN A 23 1.57 -5.49 -0.38
N GLN A 24 0.54 -6.19 0.09
CA GLN A 24 -0.38 -5.63 1.07
C GLN A 24 0.36 -5.24 2.33
N LEU A 25 1.20 -6.13 2.83
CA LEU A 25 1.97 -5.89 4.04
C LEU A 25 2.93 -4.71 3.85
N VAL A 26 3.67 -4.71 2.76
CA VAL A 26 4.62 -3.63 2.47
C VAL A 26 3.90 -2.29 2.37
N PHE A 27 2.76 -2.28 1.69
CA PHE A 27 2.00 -1.04 1.54
C PHE A 27 1.53 -0.51 2.89
N LYS A 28 0.98 -1.38 3.73
CA LYS A 28 0.46 -0.95 5.02
C LYS A 28 1.56 -0.44 5.93
N MET A 29 2.70 -1.10 5.94
CA MET A 29 3.83 -0.69 6.77
C MET A 29 4.36 0.68 6.35
N LYS A 30 4.42 0.93 5.05
CA LYS A 30 4.97 2.18 4.57
C LYS A 30 3.96 3.32 4.64
N TYR A 31 2.73 3.06 4.23
CA TYR A 31 1.72 4.10 4.10
C TYR A 31 1.08 4.47 5.43
N PHE A 32 0.66 3.48 6.20
CA PHE A 32 -0.05 3.74 7.45
C PHE A 32 0.88 3.88 8.64
N GLU A 33 1.89 3.03 8.73
CA GLU A 33 2.81 3.05 9.87
C GLU A 33 4.01 3.96 9.63
N GLU A 34 4.19 4.42 8.40
CA GLU A 34 5.23 5.38 8.02
C GLU A 34 6.63 4.90 8.41
N LEU A 35 6.87 3.61 8.29
CA LEU A 35 8.17 3.04 8.57
C LEU A 35 9.17 3.39 7.48
N LYS A 36 10.44 3.51 7.87
CA LYS A 36 11.50 3.68 6.89
C LYS A 36 11.81 2.35 6.23
N TYR A 37 12.26 2.41 4.98
CA TYR A 37 12.61 1.18 4.27
C TYR A 37 13.66 0.36 5.02
N GLU A 38 14.59 1.03 5.67
CA GLU A 38 15.62 0.32 6.45
C GLU A 38 14.99 -0.46 7.60
N GLU A 39 14.01 0.12 8.26
CA GLU A 39 13.30 -0.56 9.34
C GLU A 39 12.53 -1.75 8.80
N MET A 40 11.84 -1.54 7.69
CA MET A 40 11.07 -2.61 7.06
C MET A 40 11.98 -3.74 6.61
N SER A 41 13.15 -3.39 6.11
CA SER A 41 14.13 -4.37 5.66
C SER A 41 14.53 -5.30 6.79
N GLU A 42 14.73 -4.76 7.98
CA GLU A 42 15.09 -5.57 9.13
C GLU A 42 13.93 -6.45 9.58
N ILE A 43 12.73 -5.89 9.60
CA ILE A 43 11.56 -6.64 10.06
C ILE A 43 11.22 -7.77 9.10
N LEU A 44 11.25 -7.48 7.80
CA LEU A 44 10.80 -8.44 6.79
C LEU A 44 11.92 -9.28 6.18
N THR A 45 13.16 -9.01 6.58
CA THR A 45 14.32 -9.71 6.02
C THR A 45 14.31 -9.64 4.49
N THR A 46 14.07 -8.44 3.97
CA THR A 46 13.96 -8.19 2.54
C THR A 46 14.78 -6.94 2.21
N SER A 47 15.45 -6.94 1.07
CA SER A 47 16.30 -5.81 0.71
C SER A 47 15.48 -4.54 0.51
N VAL A 48 16.11 -3.39 0.78
CA VAL A 48 15.47 -2.09 0.58
C VAL A 48 15.02 -1.92 -0.87
N GLY A 49 15.85 -2.35 -1.82
CA GLY A 49 15.48 -2.25 -3.23
C GLY A 49 14.22 -3.02 -3.58
N ALA A 50 14.12 -4.25 -3.03
CA ALA A 50 12.94 -5.07 -3.27
C ALA A 50 11.70 -4.45 -2.63
N LEU A 51 11.85 -3.84 -1.46
CA LEU A 51 10.74 -3.18 -0.79
C LEU A 51 10.25 -1.97 -1.57
N LYS A 52 11.18 -1.18 -2.09
CA LYS A 52 10.81 -0.03 -2.91
C LYS A 52 10.05 -0.47 -4.16
N ALA A 53 10.50 -1.54 -4.80
CA ALA A 53 9.82 -2.07 -5.97
C ALA A 53 8.42 -2.57 -5.62
N SER A 54 8.29 -3.31 -4.53
CA SER A 54 7.00 -3.82 -4.08
C SER A 54 6.03 -2.69 -3.77
N TYR A 55 6.51 -1.67 -3.08
CA TYR A 55 5.67 -0.53 -2.72
C TYR A 55 5.21 0.21 -3.98
N HIS A 56 6.13 0.42 -4.91
CA HIS A 56 5.79 1.10 -6.16
C HIS A 56 4.71 0.36 -6.94
N ILE A 57 4.85 -0.96 -7.04
CA ILE A 57 3.86 -1.78 -7.73
C ILE A 57 2.52 -1.73 -7.01
N ALA A 58 2.55 -1.81 -5.69
CA ALA A 58 1.32 -1.74 -4.89
C ALA A 58 0.59 -0.42 -5.12
N VAL A 59 1.33 0.69 -5.09
CA VAL A 59 0.73 2.01 -5.30
C VAL A 59 0.10 2.09 -6.68
N LYS A 60 0.77 1.59 -7.70
CA LYS A 60 0.22 1.63 -9.05
C LYS A 60 -1.06 0.82 -9.15
N LYS A 61 -1.09 -0.36 -8.55
CA LYS A 61 -2.28 -1.19 -8.57
C LYS A 61 -3.46 -0.51 -7.86
N ILE A 62 -3.17 0.13 -6.73
CA ILE A 62 -4.20 0.85 -6.01
C ILE A 62 -4.73 2.01 -6.83
N GLU A 63 -3.85 2.77 -7.46
CA GLU A 63 -4.27 3.87 -8.33
C GLU A 63 -5.17 3.38 -9.45
N GLU A 64 -4.78 2.29 -10.10
CA GLU A 64 -5.58 1.74 -11.17
C GLU A 64 -6.96 1.32 -10.68
N PHE A 65 -7.03 0.69 -9.54
CA PHE A 65 -8.31 0.27 -8.97
C PHE A 65 -9.21 1.48 -8.69
N LEU A 66 -8.64 2.53 -8.13
CA LEU A 66 -9.41 3.73 -7.80
C LEU A 66 -9.88 4.47 -9.04
N HIS A 67 -9.10 4.40 -10.11
CA HIS A 67 -9.45 5.10 -11.35
C HIS A 67 -10.47 4.37 -12.19
N THR A 68 -10.51 3.05 -12.11
CA THR A 68 -11.44 2.28 -12.96
C THR A 68 -12.84 2.26 -12.40
N ASN A 69 -13.07 2.91 -11.32
CA ASN A 69 -14.36 2.86 -10.70
C ASN A 69 -14.96 4.23 -10.51
#